data_a11acdffcc8ed18d786f976ed77d5c71
#
_entry.id   a11acdffcc8ed18d786f976ed77d5c71
#
_cell.length_a   1.000
_cell.length_b   1.000
_cell.length_c   1.000
_cell.angle_alpha   90.00
_cell.angle_beta   90.00
_cell.angle_gamma   90.00
#
_symmetry.space_group_name_H-M   'P 1'
#
loop_
_entity.id
_entity.type
_entity.pdbx_description
1 polymer ?
#
loop_
_entity_poly.entity_id
_entity_poly.type
_entity_poly.pdbx_seq_one_letter_code
_entity_poly.pdbx_strand_id
1 'polypeptide(L)'
;MNLAPNTAVLWRGPGVAQVGGDRTHHVLMENLHASDQIWLSNQARSPRSPEPAQASPELIARLSRAHLIDDEDRRVLLRVGVLGATPGTVLALRSLVDTLRLSLAVDAEQLVDEDWDRVFGGSFTGTPRARALRRDLAPLIPLPHLHLQGDVDVALVSADRVVDPGIPFDLTVRDVPHLIVTRGEHSYEIGPFVIPGVTPCFQCCEHARAE
;
A
#
# COMPACT_ATOMS: atom_id res chain seq x y z
N MET A 1 14.44 -15.72 -4.67
CA MET A 1 12.99 -15.88 -4.86
C MET A 1 12.39 -15.91 -3.46
N ASN A 2 11.38 -15.09 -3.18
CA ASN A 2 10.77 -14.90 -1.88
C ASN A 2 9.25 -15.09 -1.97
N LEU A 3 8.59 -15.22 -0.82
CA LEU A 3 7.12 -15.11 -0.80
C LEU A 3 6.71 -13.68 -1.15
N ALA A 4 5.53 -13.54 -1.76
CA ALA A 4 4.93 -12.24 -1.99
C ALA A 4 4.81 -11.47 -0.67
N PRO A 5 4.99 -10.13 -0.68
CA PRO A 5 4.92 -9.31 0.53
C PRO A 5 3.60 -9.55 1.29
N ASN A 6 3.69 -9.53 2.63
CA ASN A 6 2.56 -9.77 3.54
C ASN A 6 1.89 -11.16 3.44
N THR A 7 2.53 -12.13 2.75
CA THR A 7 2.04 -13.50 2.71
C THR A 7 2.22 -14.18 4.06
N ALA A 8 1.13 -14.58 4.69
CA ALA A 8 1.16 -15.31 5.96
C ALA A 8 1.62 -16.77 5.77
N VAL A 9 2.42 -17.28 6.69
CA VAL A 9 2.73 -18.71 6.82
C VAL A 9 2.18 -19.20 8.15
N LEU A 10 1.19 -20.08 8.10
CA LEU A 10 0.47 -20.61 9.26
C LEU A 10 0.75 -22.10 9.38
N TRP A 11 1.44 -22.50 10.45
CA TRP A 11 1.69 -23.90 10.73
C TRP A 11 0.44 -24.56 11.28
N ARG A 12 -0.01 -25.65 10.62
CA ARG A 12 -1.24 -26.38 10.97
C ARG A 12 -0.92 -27.71 11.69
N GLY A 13 0.32 -28.14 11.65
CA GLY A 13 0.85 -29.35 12.29
C GLY A 13 2.25 -29.68 11.81
N PRO A 14 2.87 -30.76 12.30
CA PRO A 14 4.17 -31.20 11.82
C PRO A 14 4.15 -31.47 10.31
N GLY A 15 5.00 -30.77 9.55
CA GLY A 15 5.08 -30.91 8.09
C GLY A 15 3.86 -30.37 7.32
N VAL A 16 2.97 -29.61 7.99
CA VAL A 16 1.78 -29.02 7.37
C VAL A 16 1.78 -27.52 7.55
N ALA A 17 1.77 -26.76 6.45
CA ALA A 17 1.69 -25.32 6.45
C ALA A 17 0.59 -24.83 5.51
N GLN A 18 -0.10 -23.80 5.93
CA GLN A 18 -0.92 -22.96 5.05
C GLN A 18 -0.12 -21.71 4.72
N VAL A 19 0.04 -21.44 3.44
CA VAL A 19 0.68 -20.22 2.92
C VAL A 19 -0.41 -19.35 2.29
N GLY A 20 -0.50 -18.09 2.74
CA GLY A 20 -1.61 -17.19 2.45
C GLY A 20 -2.67 -17.20 3.55
N GLY A 21 -3.12 -16.00 3.94
CA GLY A 21 -4.15 -15.81 4.99
C GLY A 21 -5.55 -15.56 4.45
N ASP A 22 -5.67 -15.29 3.17
CA ASP A 22 -6.95 -14.97 2.53
C ASP A 22 -7.80 -16.24 2.28
N ARG A 23 -9.12 -16.08 2.36
CA ARG A 23 -10.06 -17.20 2.12
C ARG A 23 -9.97 -17.74 0.70
N THR A 24 -9.66 -16.89 -0.27
CA THR A 24 -9.60 -17.23 -1.70
C THR A 24 -8.19 -17.44 -2.24
N HIS A 25 -7.17 -16.94 -1.52
CA HIS A 25 -5.77 -16.99 -1.93
C HIS A 25 -4.91 -17.61 -0.83
N HIS A 26 -4.97 -18.93 -0.72
CA HIS A 26 -4.10 -19.70 0.14
C HIS A 26 -3.82 -21.08 -0.46
N VAL A 27 -2.74 -21.67 -0.03
CA VAL A 27 -2.38 -23.06 -0.37
C VAL A 27 -2.08 -23.83 0.91
N LEU A 28 -2.75 -24.96 1.09
CA LEU A 28 -2.42 -25.92 2.12
C LEU A 28 -1.35 -26.89 1.58
N MET A 29 -0.24 -26.96 2.27
CA MET A 29 0.90 -27.84 1.97
C MET A 29 0.97 -28.93 3.03
N GLU A 30 1.00 -30.18 2.60
CA GLU A 30 1.16 -31.34 3.46
C GLU A 30 2.44 -32.09 3.10
N ASN A 31 3.00 -32.84 4.03
CA ASN A 31 4.21 -33.62 3.85
C ASN A 31 5.42 -32.78 3.39
N LEU A 32 5.53 -31.56 3.92
CA LEU A 32 6.65 -30.68 3.62
C LEU A 32 7.99 -31.30 4.04
N HIS A 33 8.95 -31.32 3.14
CA HIS A 33 10.34 -31.70 3.45
C HIS A 33 10.96 -30.72 4.45
N ALA A 34 11.96 -31.18 5.21
CA ALA A 34 12.62 -30.34 6.20
C ALA A 34 13.21 -29.05 5.62
N SER A 35 13.77 -29.11 4.41
CA SER A 35 14.30 -27.93 3.69
C SER A 35 13.20 -26.89 3.40
N ASP A 36 12.03 -27.35 2.97
CA ASP A 36 10.89 -26.49 2.67
C ASP A 36 10.30 -25.84 3.93
N GLN A 37 10.27 -26.60 5.03
CA GLN A 37 9.84 -26.07 6.32
C GLN A 37 10.79 -24.98 6.82
N ILE A 38 12.11 -25.17 6.66
CA ILE A 38 13.12 -24.16 7.02
C ILE A 38 12.95 -22.93 6.14
N TRP A 39 12.80 -23.12 4.82
CA TRP A 39 12.62 -22.02 3.89
C TRP A 39 11.38 -21.19 4.24
N LEU A 40 10.21 -21.83 4.43
CA LEU A 40 8.96 -21.15 4.82
C LEU A 40 9.11 -20.44 6.18
N SER A 41 9.79 -21.04 7.14
CA SER A 41 10.04 -20.42 8.46
C SER A 41 10.91 -19.17 8.34
N ASN A 42 11.91 -19.19 7.47
CA ASN A 42 12.76 -18.04 7.21
C ASN A 42 11.96 -16.90 6.53
N GLN A 43 11.11 -17.24 5.56
CA GLN A 43 10.23 -16.25 4.91
C GLN A 43 9.26 -15.61 5.91
N ALA A 44 8.70 -16.36 6.86
CA ALA A 44 7.79 -15.86 7.88
C ALA A 44 8.45 -14.91 8.89
N ARG A 45 9.75 -15.09 9.16
CA ARG A 45 10.48 -14.32 10.19
C ARG A 45 11.16 -13.08 9.65
N SER A 46 11.72 -13.15 8.47
CA SER A 46 12.35 -12.03 7.77
C SER A 46 12.62 -12.41 6.31
N PRO A 47 12.04 -11.72 5.35
CA PRO A 47 12.37 -11.95 3.93
C PRO A 47 13.81 -11.62 3.56
N ARG A 48 14.60 -11.05 4.49
CA ARG A 48 16.00 -10.67 4.31
C ARG A 48 16.98 -11.54 5.13
N SER A 49 16.61 -12.75 5.52
CA SER A 49 17.52 -13.66 6.23
C SER A 49 18.70 -14.08 5.35
N PRO A 50 19.96 -14.00 5.84
CA PRO A 50 21.17 -14.22 5.02
C PRO A 50 21.47 -15.67 4.68
N GLU A 51 20.78 -16.67 5.24
CA GLU A 51 21.00 -18.05 4.87
C GLU A 51 19.99 -18.51 3.80
N PRO A 52 20.44 -18.81 2.57
CA PRO A 52 19.57 -19.30 1.51
C PRO A 52 19.22 -20.77 1.76
N ALA A 53 18.21 -21.02 2.57
CA ALA A 53 17.51 -22.30 2.47
C ALA A 53 16.85 -22.34 1.10
N GLN A 54 17.16 -23.34 0.28
CA GLN A 54 16.54 -23.50 -1.02
C GLN A 54 15.23 -24.25 -0.85
N ALA A 55 14.15 -23.64 -1.31
CA ALA A 55 12.87 -24.32 -1.45
C ALA A 55 12.92 -25.35 -2.57
N SER A 56 12.18 -26.43 -2.43
CA SER A 56 12.05 -27.40 -3.51
C SER A 56 11.38 -26.81 -4.75
N PRO A 57 11.74 -27.27 -5.96
CA PRO A 57 11.06 -26.81 -7.17
C PRO A 57 9.54 -27.04 -7.13
N GLU A 58 9.11 -28.11 -6.47
CA GLU A 58 7.69 -28.43 -6.31
C GLU A 58 6.97 -27.40 -5.43
N LEU A 59 7.55 -27.03 -4.29
CA LEU A 59 7.03 -25.98 -3.43
C LEU A 59 6.90 -24.66 -4.20
N ILE A 60 7.96 -24.24 -4.87
CA ILE A 60 7.97 -23.02 -5.69
C ILE A 60 6.89 -23.06 -6.75
N ALA A 61 6.75 -24.15 -7.50
CA ALA A 61 5.75 -24.30 -8.55
C ALA A 61 4.31 -24.21 -7.99
N ARG A 62 4.05 -24.75 -6.81
CA ARG A 62 2.73 -24.65 -6.15
C ARG A 62 2.43 -23.24 -5.69
N LEU A 63 3.39 -22.57 -5.06
CA LEU A 63 3.25 -21.18 -4.60
C LEU A 63 3.12 -20.21 -5.77
N SER A 64 3.87 -20.40 -6.85
CA SER A 64 3.77 -19.58 -8.08
C SER A 64 2.41 -19.69 -8.74
N ARG A 65 1.83 -20.91 -8.83
CA ARG A 65 0.47 -21.10 -9.36
C ARG A 65 -0.60 -20.40 -8.52
N ALA A 66 -0.36 -20.26 -7.24
CA ALA A 66 -1.23 -19.55 -6.32
C ALA A 66 -0.91 -18.04 -6.22
N HIS A 67 0.04 -17.53 -7.02
CA HIS A 67 0.50 -16.15 -6.97
C HIS A 67 1.04 -15.70 -5.59
N LEU A 68 1.63 -16.63 -4.84
CA LEU A 68 2.18 -16.40 -3.52
C LEU A 68 3.71 -16.21 -3.51
N ILE A 69 4.35 -16.26 -4.69
CA ILE A 69 5.77 -15.91 -4.88
C ILE A 69 5.88 -14.47 -5.38
N ASP A 70 6.84 -13.74 -4.82
CA ASP A 70 7.18 -12.40 -5.30
C ASP A 70 7.81 -12.48 -6.69
N ASP A 71 7.12 -11.89 -7.63
CA ASP A 71 7.55 -11.75 -9.02
C ASP A 71 7.64 -10.24 -9.31
N GLU A 72 8.82 -9.67 -9.10
CA GLU A 72 9.05 -8.24 -9.31
C GLU A 72 8.65 -7.78 -10.73
N ASP A 73 8.80 -8.66 -11.71
CA ASP A 73 8.44 -8.35 -13.11
C ASP A 73 6.91 -8.32 -13.33
N ARG A 74 6.13 -8.95 -12.45
CA ARG A 74 4.67 -8.96 -12.51
C ARG A 74 3.99 -7.88 -11.67
N ARG A 75 4.75 -7.12 -10.89
CA ARG A 75 4.17 -6.01 -10.13
C ARG A 75 3.55 -5.00 -11.10
N VAL A 76 2.26 -4.82 -10.98
CA VAL A 76 1.53 -3.83 -11.78
C VAL A 76 2.01 -2.44 -11.38
N LEU A 77 2.37 -1.63 -12.38
CA LEU A 77 2.63 -0.21 -12.14
C LEU A 77 1.31 0.47 -11.87
N LEU A 78 1.13 0.95 -10.63
CA LEU A 78 -0.06 1.70 -10.22
C LEU A 78 0.28 3.19 -10.17
N ARG A 79 -0.47 3.99 -10.93
CA ARG A 79 -0.36 5.45 -10.93
C ARG A 79 -1.29 6.00 -9.84
N VAL A 80 -0.72 6.49 -8.76
CA VAL A 80 -1.45 6.99 -7.60
C VAL A 80 -1.42 8.51 -7.57
N GLY A 81 -2.59 9.12 -7.61
CA GLY A 81 -2.76 10.54 -7.28
C GLY A 81 -2.73 10.71 -5.76
N VAL A 82 -1.93 11.64 -5.27
CA VAL A 82 -1.86 11.97 -3.84
C VAL A 82 -2.32 13.41 -3.65
N LEU A 83 -3.48 13.59 -3.06
CA LEU A 83 -4.12 14.87 -2.82
C LEU A 83 -4.16 15.14 -1.32
N GLY A 84 -3.63 16.28 -0.90
CA GLY A 84 -3.61 16.66 0.52
C GLY A 84 -2.73 15.75 1.38
N ALA A 85 -1.53 15.39 0.96
CA ALA A 85 -0.64 14.48 1.68
C ALA A 85 -0.47 14.83 3.17
N THR A 86 -0.64 13.83 4.03
CA THR A 86 -0.36 13.89 5.47
C THR A 86 0.81 12.99 5.82
N PRO A 87 1.40 13.07 7.02
CA PRO A 87 2.41 12.10 7.47
C PRO A 87 1.96 10.64 7.35
N GLY A 88 0.69 10.37 7.65
CA GLY A 88 0.08 9.04 7.50
C GLY A 88 0.09 8.54 6.05
N THR A 89 -0.13 9.44 5.08
CA THR A 89 -0.03 9.15 3.65
C THR A 89 1.35 8.63 3.26
N VAL A 90 2.41 9.28 3.76
CA VAL A 90 3.80 8.86 3.48
C VAL A 90 4.06 7.47 4.03
N LEU A 91 3.61 7.18 5.26
CA LEU A 91 3.79 5.87 5.89
C LEU A 91 3.03 4.78 5.12
N ALA A 92 1.79 5.06 4.69
CA ALA A 92 1.00 4.15 3.86
C ALA A 92 1.69 3.87 2.51
N LEU A 93 2.15 4.91 1.81
CA LEU A 93 2.86 4.76 0.55
C LEU A 93 4.18 3.98 0.71
N ARG A 94 4.93 4.21 1.79
CA ARG A 94 6.13 3.40 2.11
C ARG A 94 5.82 1.91 2.25
N SER A 95 4.69 1.56 2.85
CA SER A 95 4.27 0.17 2.99
C SER A 95 3.85 -0.44 1.64
N LEU A 96 3.34 0.36 0.72
CA LEU A 96 2.89 -0.10 -0.59
C LEU A 96 4.03 -0.32 -1.59
N VAL A 97 5.17 0.38 -1.47
CA VAL A 97 6.29 0.24 -2.42
C VAL A 97 6.92 -1.16 -2.41
N ASP A 98 6.76 -1.90 -1.33
CA ASP A 98 7.22 -3.30 -1.24
C ASP A 98 6.31 -4.27 -2.02
N THR A 99 5.07 -3.87 -2.30
CA THR A 99 4.06 -4.71 -2.97
C THR A 99 3.72 -4.24 -4.38
N LEU A 100 3.83 -2.96 -4.65
CA LEU A 100 3.42 -2.32 -5.90
C LEU A 100 4.55 -1.49 -6.48
N ARG A 101 4.58 -1.39 -7.80
CA ARG A 101 5.36 -0.35 -8.47
C ARG A 101 4.50 0.91 -8.53
N LEU A 102 4.91 1.96 -7.82
CA LEU A 102 4.14 3.18 -7.71
C LEU A 102 4.67 4.25 -8.66
N SER A 103 3.75 4.95 -9.33
CA SER A 103 3.98 6.22 -9.97
C SER A 103 3.07 7.24 -9.30
N LEU A 104 3.64 8.32 -8.76
CA LEU A 104 2.90 9.27 -7.93
C LEU A 104 2.71 10.59 -8.64
N ALA A 105 1.46 11.07 -8.67
CA ALA A 105 1.10 12.44 -8.97
C ALA A 105 0.70 13.13 -7.66
N VAL A 106 1.39 14.19 -7.27
CA VAL A 106 1.24 14.81 -5.94
C VAL A 106 0.79 16.25 -6.07
N ASP A 107 -0.26 16.61 -5.33
CA ASP A 107 -0.67 18.00 -5.15
C ASP A 107 0.46 18.83 -4.50
N ALA A 108 0.77 19.99 -5.10
CA ALA A 108 1.91 20.80 -4.72
C ALA A 108 1.56 21.98 -3.80
N GLU A 109 0.29 22.31 -3.63
CA GLU A 109 -0.11 23.59 -3.04
C GLU A 109 -0.07 23.61 -1.50
N GLN A 110 -0.33 22.48 -0.86
CA GLN A 110 -0.35 22.43 0.60
C GLN A 110 1.05 22.48 1.20
N LEU A 111 1.17 23.21 2.31
CA LEU A 111 2.43 23.37 3.04
C LEU A 111 2.59 22.29 4.13
N VAL A 112 3.85 21.94 4.40
CA VAL A 112 4.23 21.07 5.50
C VAL A 112 4.00 21.79 6.82
N ASP A 113 3.38 21.10 7.77
CA ASP A 113 3.18 21.52 9.15
C ASP A 113 4.25 20.94 10.10
N GLU A 114 4.22 21.35 11.38
CA GLU A 114 5.15 20.87 12.39
C GLU A 114 4.99 19.37 12.68
N ASP A 115 3.81 18.79 12.46
CA ASP A 115 3.56 17.37 12.67
C ASP A 115 4.36 16.53 11.65
N TRP A 116 4.53 17.01 10.43
CA TRP A 116 5.38 16.36 9.45
C TRP A 116 6.84 16.28 9.92
N ASP A 117 7.38 17.40 10.38
CA ASP A 117 8.75 17.48 10.88
C ASP A 117 8.95 16.60 12.14
N ARG A 118 7.93 16.49 12.98
CA ARG A 118 7.94 15.60 14.16
C ARG A 118 8.00 14.12 13.78
N VAL A 119 7.31 13.70 12.73
CA VAL A 119 7.27 12.29 12.31
C VAL A 119 8.52 11.88 11.53
N PHE A 120 9.02 12.74 10.64
CA PHE A 120 10.13 12.38 9.74
C PHE A 120 11.48 12.98 10.11
N GLY A 121 11.50 13.85 11.09
CA GLY A 121 12.68 14.65 11.46
C GLY A 121 13.01 15.67 10.38
N GLY A 122 13.44 16.84 10.76
CA GLY A 122 13.83 17.87 9.81
C GLY A 122 13.29 19.25 10.16
N SER A 123 13.37 20.17 9.21
CA SER A 123 12.88 21.55 9.33
C SER A 123 12.27 21.94 7.98
N PHE A 124 11.13 21.35 7.66
CA PHE A 124 10.44 21.51 6.38
C PHE A 124 9.14 22.28 6.47
N THR A 125 8.74 22.66 7.67
CA THR A 125 7.57 23.54 7.91
C THR A 125 7.61 24.73 6.94
N GLY A 126 6.50 24.93 6.23
CA GLY A 126 6.35 25.98 5.22
C GLY A 126 6.88 25.63 3.83
N THR A 127 7.39 24.41 3.61
CA THR A 127 7.69 23.92 2.25
C THR A 127 6.49 23.19 1.64
N PRO A 128 6.31 23.15 0.31
CA PRO A 128 5.24 22.38 -0.32
C PRO A 128 5.31 20.90 0.05
N ARG A 129 4.17 20.30 0.43
CA ARG A 129 4.07 18.88 0.81
C ARG A 129 4.55 17.95 -0.31
N ALA A 130 4.31 18.29 -1.57
CA ALA A 130 4.82 17.54 -2.71
C ALA A 130 6.35 17.41 -2.69
N ARG A 131 7.07 18.47 -2.29
CA ARG A 131 8.54 18.44 -2.17
C ARG A 131 9.01 17.54 -1.03
N ALA A 132 8.35 17.65 0.12
CA ALA A 132 8.67 16.81 1.28
C ALA A 132 8.39 15.33 0.98
N LEU A 133 7.23 15.02 0.39
CA LEU A 133 6.87 13.66 -0.01
C LEU A 133 7.88 13.07 -1.01
N ARG A 134 8.26 13.83 -2.03
CA ARG A 134 9.27 13.39 -3.01
C ARG A 134 10.61 13.07 -2.34
N ARG A 135 11.07 13.90 -1.41
CA ARG A 135 12.27 13.63 -0.63
C ARG A 135 12.16 12.34 0.16
N ASP A 136 11.03 12.16 0.86
CA ASP A 136 10.85 11.05 1.80
C ASP A 136 10.62 9.72 1.08
N LEU A 137 10.14 9.75 -0.16
CA LEU A 137 9.93 8.57 -1.00
C LEU A 137 11.03 8.33 -2.05
N ALA A 138 11.89 9.32 -2.33
CA ALA A 138 12.95 9.18 -3.33
C ALA A 138 13.88 7.96 -3.12
N PRO A 139 14.19 7.52 -1.89
CA PRO A 139 14.97 6.30 -1.68
C PRO A 139 14.23 5.01 -2.06
N LEU A 140 12.91 5.06 -2.17
CA LEU A 140 12.03 3.90 -2.36
C LEU A 140 11.43 3.86 -3.78
N ILE A 141 11.16 5.03 -4.35
CA ILE A 141 10.50 5.18 -5.65
C ILE A 141 11.45 5.92 -6.61
N PRO A 142 11.80 5.34 -7.77
CA PRO A 142 12.64 6.03 -8.76
C PRO A 142 12.06 7.39 -9.15
N LEU A 143 12.90 8.41 -9.26
CA LEU A 143 12.50 9.78 -9.59
C LEU A 143 11.61 9.92 -10.84
N PRO A 144 11.79 9.13 -11.93
CA PRO A 144 10.89 9.16 -13.08
C PRO A 144 9.43 8.81 -12.76
N HIS A 145 9.18 8.15 -11.62
CA HIS A 145 7.85 7.79 -11.15
C HIS A 145 7.28 8.76 -10.10
N LEU A 146 7.97 9.87 -9.82
CA LEU A 146 7.51 10.92 -8.92
C LEU A 146 7.15 12.18 -9.72
N HIS A 147 5.90 12.28 -10.15
CA HIS A 147 5.38 13.39 -10.95
C HIS A 147 4.65 14.41 -10.08
N LEU A 148 4.52 15.65 -10.58
CA LEU A 148 3.66 16.67 -9.95
C LEU A 148 2.24 16.61 -10.53
N GLN A 149 2.10 16.10 -11.77
CA GLN A 149 0.82 15.98 -12.46
C GLN A 149 0.87 14.76 -13.39
N GLY A 150 -0.27 14.17 -13.71
CA GLY A 150 -0.38 13.06 -14.64
C GLY A 150 -1.69 12.29 -14.51
N ASP A 151 -1.92 11.37 -15.43
CA ASP A 151 -3.03 10.43 -15.33
C ASP A 151 -2.82 9.50 -14.15
N VAL A 152 -3.89 9.21 -13.44
CA VAL A 152 -3.88 8.34 -12.26
C VAL A 152 -4.88 7.20 -12.42
N ASP A 153 -4.53 6.04 -11.88
CA ASP A 153 -5.39 4.86 -11.85
C ASP A 153 -6.27 4.86 -10.58
N VAL A 154 -5.75 5.48 -9.51
CA VAL A 154 -6.43 5.64 -8.24
C VAL A 154 -5.92 6.89 -7.54
N ALA A 155 -6.77 7.57 -6.79
CA ALA A 155 -6.37 8.70 -5.96
C ALA A 155 -6.44 8.36 -4.47
N LEU A 156 -5.45 8.85 -3.72
CA LEU A 156 -5.44 8.88 -2.26
C LEU A 156 -5.68 10.33 -1.83
N VAL A 157 -6.84 10.59 -1.28
CA VAL A 157 -7.26 11.90 -0.77
C VAL A 157 -7.03 11.93 0.73
N SER A 158 -6.14 12.77 1.19
CA SER A 158 -5.84 12.92 2.61
C SER A 158 -6.21 14.32 3.09
N ALA A 159 -6.90 14.42 4.21
CA ALA A 159 -7.28 15.69 4.80
C ALA A 159 -7.06 15.71 6.31
N ASP A 160 -6.81 16.90 6.82
CA ASP A 160 -6.81 17.18 8.24
C ASP A 160 -8.22 17.60 8.67
N ARG A 161 -8.88 16.75 9.45
CA ARG A 161 -10.24 16.90 10.03
C ARG A 161 -11.37 16.81 9.02
N VAL A 162 -11.36 17.61 7.95
CA VAL A 162 -12.46 17.70 6.99
C VAL A 162 -11.90 17.66 5.58
N VAL A 163 -12.53 16.84 4.75
CA VAL A 163 -12.23 16.76 3.32
C VAL A 163 -12.99 17.87 2.60
N ASP A 164 -12.32 18.60 1.72
CA ASP A 164 -13.01 19.48 0.78
C ASP A 164 -13.88 18.63 -0.17
N PRO A 165 -15.21 18.75 -0.13
CA PRO A 165 -16.11 17.92 -0.92
C PRO A 165 -15.95 18.10 -2.43
N GLY A 166 -15.35 19.19 -2.88
CA GLY A 166 -15.02 19.43 -4.29
C GLY A 166 -14.04 18.41 -4.84
N ILE A 167 -13.06 17.97 -4.02
CA ILE A 167 -12.02 17.01 -4.45
C ILE A 167 -12.62 15.63 -4.80
N PRO A 168 -13.35 14.93 -3.92
CA PRO A 168 -13.99 13.66 -4.27
C PRO A 168 -15.03 13.80 -5.37
N PHE A 169 -15.72 14.95 -5.46
CA PHE A 169 -16.66 15.23 -6.54
C PHE A 169 -15.95 15.26 -7.90
N ASP A 170 -14.86 16.00 -8.04
CA ASP A 170 -14.08 16.09 -9.27
C ASP A 170 -13.49 14.74 -9.68
N LEU A 171 -13.01 13.95 -8.72
CA LEU A 171 -12.52 12.60 -8.98
C LEU A 171 -13.63 11.67 -9.47
N THR A 172 -14.84 11.79 -8.90
CA THR A 172 -16.00 11.03 -9.34
C THR A 172 -16.42 11.41 -10.77
N VAL A 173 -16.44 12.70 -11.10
CA VAL A 173 -16.75 13.20 -12.45
C VAL A 173 -15.73 12.72 -13.49
N ARG A 174 -14.47 12.60 -13.09
CA ARG A 174 -13.36 12.11 -13.92
C ARG A 174 -13.25 10.58 -13.98
N ASP A 175 -14.17 9.86 -13.38
CA ASP A 175 -14.18 8.39 -13.28
C ASP A 175 -12.91 7.80 -12.63
N VAL A 176 -12.34 8.52 -11.64
CA VAL A 176 -11.14 8.12 -10.91
C VAL A 176 -11.51 7.45 -9.60
N PRO A 177 -11.22 6.15 -9.40
CA PRO A 177 -11.35 5.49 -8.11
C PRO A 177 -10.52 6.22 -7.04
N HIS A 178 -11.05 6.38 -5.83
CA HIS A 178 -10.33 7.11 -4.80
C HIS A 178 -10.64 6.62 -3.39
N LEU A 179 -9.60 6.64 -2.55
CA LEU A 179 -9.67 6.35 -1.13
C LEU A 179 -9.52 7.66 -0.35
N ILE A 180 -10.41 7.89 0.60
CA ILE A 180 -10.34 9.03 1.49
C ILE A 180 -9.72 8.62 2.81
N VAL A 181 -8.80 9.45 3.32
CA VAL A 181 -8.16 9.28 4.62
C VAL A 181 -8.22 10.60 5.35
N THR A 182 -8.91 10.63 6.47
CA THR A 182 -9.04 11.83 7.29
C THR A 182 -8.27 11.67 8.59
N ARG A 183 -7.42 12.63 8.90
CA ARG A 183 -6.73 12.71 10.19
C ARG A 183 -7.56 13.54 11.17
N GLY A 184 -8.09 12.90 12.20
CA GLY A 184 -8.67 13.56 13.36
C GLY A 184 -7.62 13.98 14.39
N GLU A 185 -8.04 14.40 15.58
CA GLU A 185 -7.13 14.81 16.65
C GLU A 185 -6.35 13.64 17.25
N HIS A 186 -7.00 12.47 17.36
CA HIS A 186 -6.44 11.28 18.00
C HIS A 186 -6.63 10.00 17.19
N SER A 187 -7.11 10.11 15.94
CA SER A 187 -7.46 8.97 15.12
C SER A 187 -7.28 9.26 13.64
N TYR A 188 -7.22 8.18 12.84
CA TYR A 188 -7.39 8.24 11.39
C TYR A 188 -8.69 7.54 11.03
N GLU A 189 -9.45 8.14 10.14
CA GLU A 189 -10.55 7.49 9.48
C GLU A 189 -10.13 7.13 8.04
N ILE A 190 -10.29 5.85 7.68
CA ILE A 190 -9.92 5.32 6.37
C ILE A 190 -11.20 4.88 5.67
N GLY A 191 -11.54 5.55 4.59
CA GLY A 191 -12.77 5.35 3.82
C GLY A 191 -13.55 6.65 3.64
N PRO A 192 -14.54 6.62 2.73
CA PRO A 192 -14.89 5.51 1.85
C PRO A 192 -13.85 5.26 0.75
N PHE A 193 -13.79 4.03 0.23
CA PHE A 193 -13.18 3.75 -1.06
C PHE A 193 -14.27 3.85 -2.12
N VAL A 194 -14.17 4.89 -2.95
CA VAL A 194 -15.15 5.20 -3.98
C VAL A 194 -14.68 4.66 -5.32
N ILE A 195 -15.50 3.80 -5.92
CA ILE A 195 -15.36 3.39 -7.32
C ILE A 195 -16.55 4.03 -8.06
N PRO A 196 -16.32 5.05 -8.90
CA PRO A 196 -17.39 5.76 -9.59
C PRO A 196 -18.34 4.81 -10.32
N GLY A 197 -19.65 5.04 -10.19
CA GLY A 197 -20.67 4.19 -10.78
C GLY A 197 -20.87 2.81 -10.14
N VAL A 198 -20.04 2.40 -9.17
CA VAL A 198 -20.09 1.07 -8.53
C VAL A 198 -20.40 1.17 -7.04
N THR A 199 -19.73 2.05 -6.32
CA THR A 199 -19.94 2.25 -4.87
C THR A 199 -20.65 3.58 -4.60
N PRO A 200 -21.23 3.77 -3.40
CA PRO A 200 -21.69 5.08 -2.98
C PRO A 200 -20.58 6.12 -3.05
N CYS A 201 -20.90 7.32 -3.51
CA CYS A 201 -19.94 8.43 -3.54
C CYS A 201 -19.73 9.02 -2.12
N PHE A 202 -18.69 9.85 -1.97
CA PHE A 202 -18.36 10.49 -0.69
C PHE A 202 -19.57 11.23 -0.08
N GLN A 203 -20.30 12.04 -0.87
CA GLN A 203 -21.47 12.76 -0.38
C GLN A 203 -22.60 11.84 0.09
N CYS A 204 -22.82 10.71 -0.61
CA CYS A 204 -23.79 9.71 -0.16
C CYS A 204 -23.43 9.11 1.20
N CYS A 205 -22.13 8.83 1.42
CA CYS A 205 -21.64 8.32 2.70
C CYS A 205 -21.77 9.35 3.82
N GLU A 206 -21.43 10.61 3.56
CA GLU A 206 -21.58 11.69 4.55
C GLU A 206 -23.04 11.96 4.90
N HIS A 207 -23.93 11.89 3.93
CA HIS A 207 -25.38 12.04 4.18
C HIS A 207 -25.91 10.94 5.07
N ALA A 208 -25.52 9.69 4.79
CA ALA A 208 -25.93 8.53 5.62
C ALA A 208 -25.34 8.55 7.04
N ARG A 209 -24.24 9.28 7.27
CA ARG A 209 -23.65 9.46 8.62
C ARG A 209 -24.34 10.55 9.42
N ALA A 210 -25.00 11.49 8.75
CA ALA A 210 -25.69 12.62 9.38
C ALA A 210 -27.12 12.26 9.84
N GLU A 211 -27.67 11.13 9.41
CA GLU A 211 -28.96 10.56 9.82
C GLU A 211 -28.82 9.70 11.09
#